data_e61071b51d2acf0d37168df42c185cf4
#
_entry.id   e61071b51d2acf0d37168df42c185cf4
#
_cell.length_a   1.000
_cell.length_b   1.000
_cell.length_c   1.000
_cell.angle_alpha   90.00
_cell.angle_beta   90.00
_cell.angle_gamma   90.00
#
_symmetry.space_group_name_H-M   'P 1'
#
loop_
_entity.id
_entity.type
_entity.pdbx_description
1 polymer ?
#
loop_
_entity_poly.entity_id
_entity_poly.type
_entity_poly.pdbx_seq_one_letter_code
_entity_poly.pdbx_strand_id
1 'polypeptide(L)'
;MNDKTKSTKFRTVAFTVAVLFVFSLFIADLFRIQIANADEATTVERVALKQTDTTIKAARGEILDCNGKPLVTNKQINSVIFNGSYFPRTDEQEQRNEIIISLIHLLESYGTEWNNDIPLYFDQNGNVQFMADRDADIKYLKSKNVLYLNEYATAQNCFDELKTKFKLEQYSDSDALKIASVCYSLKKNAFATSNPYTFADNVSVELAS
;
A
#
# COMPACT_ATOMS: atom_id res chain seq x y z
N MET A 1 14.67 -72.63 30.34
CA MET A 1 15.49 -71.65 29.60
C MET A 1 14.66 -70.77 28.67
N ASN A 2 13.32 -70.72 28.83
CA ASN A 2 12.41 -70.03 27.89
C ASN A 2 11.83 -68.65 28.38
N ASP A 3 11.98 -68.29 29.65
CA ASP A 3 11.38 -67.08 30.19
C ASP A 3 12.25 -65.81 30.01
N LYS A 4 13.56 -65.92 29.99
CA LYS A 4 14.47 -64.77 29.78
C LYS A 4 14.39 -64.24 28.36
N THR A 5 14.15 -65.10 27.36
CA THR A 5 14.01 -64.64 25.94
C THR A 5 12.68 -63.98 25.65
N LYS A 6 11.57 -64.31 26.34
CA LYS A 6 10.29 -63.64 26.27
C LYS A 6 10.35 -62.25 26.87
N SER A 7 11.00 -62.07 28.02
CA SER A 7 11.18 -60.80 28.69
C SER A 7 12.04 -59.82 27.89
N THR A 8 13.10 -60.32 27.21
CA THR A 8 13.94 -59.42 26.35
C THR A 8 13.20 -59.02 25.10
N LYS A 9 12.44 -59.92 24.45
CA LYS A 9 11.61 -59.55 23.28
C LYS A 9 10.54 -58.50 23.63
N PHE A 10 9.87 -58.62 24.78
CA PHE A 10 8.89 -57.68 25.25
C PHE A 10 9.53 -56.29 25.50
N ARG A 11 10.71 -56.25 26.14
CA ARG A 11 11.45 -55.00 26.37
C ARG A 11 11.87 -54.33 25.07
N THR A 12 12.34 -55.10 24.08
CA THR A 12 12.73 -54.58 22.77
C THR A 12 11.52 -53.99 22.03
N VAL A 13 10.38 -54.69 22.02
CA VAL A 13 9.15 -54.22 21.40
C VAL A 13 8.63 -52.97 22.09
N ALA A 14 8.62 -52.95 23.43
CA ALA A 14 8.20 -51.77 24.19
C ALA A 14 9.08 -50.53 23.90
N PHE A 15 10.40 -50.74 23.80
CA PHE A 15 11.33 -49.65 23.44
C PHE A 15 11.10 -49.18 22.00
N THR A 16 10.90 -50.07 21.05
CA THR A 16 10.61 -49.69 19.65
C THR A 16 9.32 -48.90 19.54
N VAL A 17 8.26 -49.33 20.26
CA VAL A 17 6.99 -48.60 20.29
C VAL A 17 7.16 -47.19 20.91
N ALA A 18 7.94 -47.07 21.98
CA ALA A 18 8.21 -45.77 22.61
C ALA A 18 8.96 -44.82 21.65
N VAL A 19 9.97 -45.34 20.92
CA VAL A 19 10.70 -44.56 19.91
C VAL A 19 9.79 -44.11 18.78
N LEU A 20 8.94 -45.01 18.26
CA LEU A 20 7.97 -44.66 17.21
C LEU A 20 6.96 -43.62 17.67
N PHE A 21 6.53 -43.68 18.92
CA PHE A 21 5.62 -42.67 19.51
C PHE A 21 6.26 -41.30 19.59
N VAL A 22 7.50 -41.23 20.07
CA VAL A 22 8.25 -39.96 20.10
C VAL A 22 8.45 -39.42 18.69
N PHE A 23 8.78 -40.25 17.72
CA PHE A 23 8.93 -39.84 16.31
C PHE A 23 7.61 -39.32 15.72
N SER A 24 6.49 -39.93 16.08
CA SER A 24 5.15 -39.44 15.67
C SER A 24 4.83 -38.07 16.21
N LEU A 25 5.24 -37.76 17.45
CA LEU A 25 5.07 -36.42 18.02
C LEU A 25 5.91 -35.38 17.28
N PHE A 26 7.16 -35.71 16.93
CA PHE A 26 8.00 -34.80 16.14
C PHE A 26 7.43 -34.53 14.75
N ILE A 27 6.89 -35.58 14.09
CA ILE A 27 6.25 -35.42 12.78
C ILE A 27 5.01 -34.50 12.89
N ALA A 28 4.21 -34.69 13.92
CA ALA A 28 3.02 -33.82 14.16
C ALA A 28 3.41 -32.35 14.43
N ASP A 29 4.48 -32.13 15.17
CA ASP A 29 4.98 -30.79 15.47
C ASP A 29 5.58 -30.10 14.22
N LEU A 30 6.36 -30.86 13.42
CA LEU A 30 6.87 -30.38 12.13
C LEU A 30 5.73 -30.05 11.15
N PHE A 31 4.72 -30.89 11.08
CA PHE A 31 3.53 -30.62 10.25
C PHE A 31 2.82 -29.35 10.69
N ARG A 32 2.67 -29.15 12.00
CA ARG A 32 2.08 -27.94 12.56
C ARG A 32 2.87 -26.68 12.20
N ILE A 33 4.20 -26.72 12.33
CA ILE A 33 5.07 -25.58 12.02
C ILE A 33 5.09 -25.28 10.51
N GLN A 34 5.17 -26.33 9.67
CA GLN A 34 5.32 -26.15 8.22
C GLN A 34 4.00 -25.82 7.50
N ILE A 35 2.86 -26.28 7.99
CA ILE A 35 1.58 -26.10 7.31
C ILE A 35 0.68 -25.08 8.01
N ALA A 36 0.56 -25.13 9.35
CA ALA A 36 -0.30 -24.20 10.06
C ALA A 36 0.25 -22.78 10.11
N ASN A 37 1.58 -22.61 10.11
CA ASN A 37 2.22 -21.28 10.12
C ASN A 37 2.80 -20.91 8.74
N ALA A 38 2.51 -21.66 7.68
CA ALA A 38 3.03 -21.41 6.34
C ALA A 38 2.59 -20.06 5.77
N ASP A 39 1.40 -19.58 6.14
CA ASP A 39 0.88 -18.29 5.68
C ASP A 39 1.63 -17.09 6.27
N GLU A 40 2.07 -17.16 7.53
CA GLU A 40 2.90 -16.09 8.12
C GLU A 40 4.34 -16.11 7.58
N ALA A 41 4.95 -17.29 7.42
CA ALA A 41 6.29 -17.42 6.88
C ALA A 41 6.38 -16.99 5.41
N THR A 42 5.36 -17.29 4.59
CA THR A 42 5.33 -16.91 3.18
C THR A 42 5.16 -15.41 2.96
N THR A 43 4.52 -14.68 3.87
CA THR A 43 4.41 -13.22 3.78
C THR A 43 5.74 -12.53 4.06
N VAL A 44 6.47 -12.97 5.08
CA VAL A 44 7.80 -12.43 5.43
C VAL A 44 8.84 -12.77 4.35
N GLU A 45 8.84 -13.99 3.82
CA GLU A 45 9.78 -14.42 2.79
C GLU A 45 9.51 -13.78 1.43
N ARG A 46 8.24 -13.54 1.07
CA ARG A 46 7.88 -12.78 -0.16
C ARG A 46 8.31 -11.32 -0.09
N VAL A 47 8.30 -10.69 1.08
CA VAL A 47 8.80 -9.32 1.27
C VAL A 47 10.33 -9.29 1.16
N ALA A 48 11.03 -10.28 1.71
CA ALA A 48 12.49 -10.34 1.70
C ALA A 48 13.10 -10.68 0.32
N LEU A 49 12.40 -11.44 -0.51
CA LEU A 49 12.89 -11.88 -1.82
C LEU A 49 12.45 -11.01 -2.99
N LYS A 50 11.63 -9.99 -2.76
CA LYS A 50 11.20 -9.09 -3.82
C LYS A 50 12.30 -8.08 -4.11
N GLN A 51 13.29 -8.51 -4.90
CA GLN A 51 14.27 -7.62 -5.47
C GLN A 51 13.53 -6.64 -6.40
N THR A 52 13.41 -5.39 -5.98
CA THR A 52 12.81 -4.34 -6.78
C THR A 52 13.95 -3.58 -7.43
N ASP A 53 14.10 -3.72 -8.74
CA ASP A 53 15.01 -2.89 -9.51
C ASP A 53 14.45 -1.46 -9.53
N THR A 54 15.01 -0.63 -8.67
CA THR A 54 14.65 0.79 -8.62
C THR A 54 15.57 1.56 -9.55
N THR A 55 15.03 2.07 -10.65
CA THR A 55 15.77 2.97 -11.52
C THR A 55 15.92 4.34 -10.86
N ILE A 56 17.11 4.62 -10.35
CA ILE A 56 17.44 5.95 -9.80
C ILE A 56 17.73 6.86 -11.00
N LYS A 57 16.91 7.89 -11.19
CA LYS A 57 17.17 8.92 -12.20
C LYS A 57 18.45 9.65 -11.84
N ALA A 58 19.35 9.83 -12.80
CA ALA A 58 20.55 10.64 -12.63
C ALA A 58 20.18 12.08 -12.26
N ALA A 59 20.98 12.71 -11.40
CA ALA A 59 20.87 14.13 -11.13
C ALA A 59 21.05 14.93 -12.44
N ARG A 60 20.29 16.00 -12.61
CA ARG A 60 20.48 16.92 -13.73
C ARG A 60 21.85 17.61 -13.62
N GLY A 61 22.43 18.01 -14.75
CA GLY A 61 23.64 18.80 -14.75
C GLY A 61 23.42 20.20 -14.16
N GLU A 62 24.46 20.78 -13.60
CA GLU A 62 24.44 22.18 -13.14
C GLU A 62 24.74 23.13 -14.30
N ILE A 63 24.20 24.33 -14.26
CA ILE A 63 24.53 25.40 -15.20
C ILE A 63 25.46 26.38 -14.49
N LEU A 64 26.68 26.52 -15.01
CA LEU A 64 27.68 27.39 -14.44
C LEU A 64 27.90 28.62 -15.35
N ASP A 65 28.34 29.74 -14.76
CA ASP A 65 28.81 30.90 -15.51
C ASP A 65 30.23 30.68 -16.08
N CYS A 66 30.77 31.66 -16.82
CA CYS A 66 32.11 31.59 -17.40
C CYS A 66 33.24 31.52 -16.34
N ASN A 67 32.95 31.80 -15.07
CA ASN A 67 33.88 31.73 -13.94
C ASN A 67 33.68 30.48 -13.09
N GLY A 68 32.79 29.56 -13.50
CA GLY A 68 32.48 28.33 -12.79
C GLY A 68 31.51 28.53 -11.62
N LYS A 69 30.87 29.70 -11.49
CA LYS A 69 29.87 29.95 -10.45
C LYS A 69 28.51 29.34 -10.85
N PRO A 70 27.86 28.55 -9.98
CA PRO A 70 26.58 27.92 -10.33
C PRO A 70 25.48 28.98 -10.47
N LEU A 71 24.84 29.00 -11.66
CA LEU A 71 23.65 29.77 -11.96
C LEU A 71 22.37 28.97 -11.63
N VAL A 72 22.44 27.64 -11.87
CA VAL A 72 21.38 26.68 -11.54
C VAL A 72 22.03 25.44 -10.93
N THR A 73 21.59 25.07 -9.75
CA THR A 73 22.06 23.86 -9.06
C THR A 73 20.88 22.98 -8.66
N ASN A 74 21.15 21.71 -8.38
CA ASN A 74 20.12 20.77 -7.92
C ASN A 74 19.90 20.93 -6.41
N LYS A 75 18.63 21.02 -6.01
CA LYS A 75 18.23 20.91 -4.62
C LYS A 75 17.77 19.46 -4.36
N GLN A 76 18.35 18.80 -3.38
CA GLN A 76 17.83 17.52 -2.89
C GLN A 76 16.49 17.74 -2.19
N ILE A 77 15.50 16.98 -2.57
CA ILE A 77 14.19 16.94 -1.93
C ILE A 77 13.86 15.50 -1.55
N ASN A 78 13.21 15.32 -0.42
CA ASN A 78 12.63 14.04 -0.05
C ASN A 78 11.20 13.98 -0.58
N SER A 79 10.80 12.81 -1.09
CA SER A 79 9.46 12.58 -1.60
C SER A 79 8.88 11.31 -0.99
N VAL A 80 7.59 11.33 -0.70
CA VAL A 80 6.85 10.14 -0.29
C VAL A 80 6.28 9.48 -1.54
N ILE A 81 6.65 8.22 -1.77
CA ILE A 81 6.30 7.49 -2.97
C ILE A 81 5.57 6.20 -2.59
N PHE A 82 4.39 5.99 -3.16
CA PHE A 82 3.74 4.68 -3.09
C PHE A 82 4.38 3.74 -4.10
N ASN A 83 4.90 2.63 -3.60
CA ASN A 83 5.46 1.57 -4.42
C ASN A 83 4.45 0.41 -4.49
N GLY A 84 4.00 0.04 -5.69
CA GLY A 84 3.01 -1.02 -5.89
C GLY A 84 3.45 -2.41 -5.47
N SER A 85 4.73 -2.58 -5.10
CA SER A 85 5.24 -3.82 -4.52
C SER A 85 4.89 -3.98 -3.04
N TYR A 86 4.77 -2.87 -2.32
CA TYR A 86 4.58 -2.83 -0.87
C TYR A 86 3.24 -2.23 -0.47
N PHE A 87 2.62 -1.44 -1.34
CA PHE A 87 1.32 -0.85 -1.09
C PHE A 87 0.22 -1.92 -1.22
N PRO A 88 -0.78 -1.97 -0.33
CA PRO A 88 -1.82 -2.99 -0.34
C PRO A 88 -2.53 -3.10 -1.69
N ARG A 89 -3.01 -4.28 -2.03
CA ARG A 89 -3.70 -4.55 -3.29
C ARG A 89 -5.08 -3.91 -3.34
N THR A 90 -5.70 -3.90 -4.51
CA THR A 90 -7.03 -3.28 -4.72
C THR A 90 -8.16 -4.02 -3.99
N ASP A 91 -7.99 -5.30 -3.70
CA ASP A 91 -8.90 -6.12 -2.89
C ASP A 91 -8.81 -5.80 -1.39
N GLU A 92 -7.69 -5.23 -0.94
CA GLU A 92 -7.44 -4.77 0.43
C GLU A 92 -7.75 -3.27 0.60
N GLN A 93 -8.89 -2.81 0.05
CA GLN A 93 -9.21 -1.37 -0.02
C GLN A 93 -9.28 -0.70 1.36
N GLU A 94 -9.71 -1.38 2.40
CA GLU A 94 -9.80 -0.83 3.76
C GLU A 94 -8.41 -0.51 4.33
N GLN A 95 -7.45 -1.42 4.19
CA GLN A 95 -6.06 -1.17 4.60
C GLN A 95 -5.42 -0.01 3.81
N ARG A 96 -5.75 0.09 2.51
CA ARG A 96 -5.30 1.23 1.69
C ARG A 96 -5.80 2.54 2.24
N ASN A 97 -7.08 2.60 2.60
CA ASN A 97 -7.72 3.80 3.13
C ASN A 97 -7.08 4.22 4.46
N GLU A 98 -6.82 3.25 5.36
CA GLU A 98 -6.16 3.51 6.64
C GLU A 98 -4.75 4.07 6.48
N ILE A 99 -3.95 3.49 5.56
CA ILE A 99 -2.60 3.98 5.27
C ILE A 99 -2.67 5.39 4.68
N ILE A 100 -3.55 5.61 3.69
CA ILE A 100 -3.69 6.91 3.02
C ILE A 100 -4.08 7.99 4.04
N ILE A 101 -5.12 7.77 4.84
CA ILE A 101 -5.60 8.79 5.77
C ILE A 101 -4.59 9.08 6.88
N SER A 102 -3.94 8.04 7.41
CA SER A 102 -2.89 8.20 8.42
C SER A 102 -1.73 9.04 7.88
N LEU A 103 -1.32 8.79 6.64
CA LEU A 103 -0.25 9.54 5.98
C LEU A 103 -0.66 10.98 5.67
N ILE A 104 -1.90 11.21 5.25
CA ILE A 104 -2.44 12.56 5.03
C ILE A 104 -2.41 13.36 6.34
N HIS A 105 -2.95 12.81 7.42
CA HIS A 105 -2.97 13.47 8.73
C HIS A 105 -1.55 13.76 9.24
N LEU A 106 -0.62 12.83 9.00
CA LEU A 106 0.78 13.03 9.34
C LEU A 106 1.37 14.23 8.57
N LEU A 107 1.23 14.26 7.25
CA LEU A 107 1.73 15.36 6.42
C LEU A 107 1.09 16.70 6.79
N GLU A 108 -0.22 16.72 6.99
CA GLU A 108 -0.95 17.93 7.41
C GLU A 108 -0.48 18.44 8.79
N SER A 109 -0.14 17.54 9.73
CA SER A 109 0.39 17.92 11.05
C SER A 109 1.76 18.62 10.97
N TYR A 110 2.55 18.32 9.92
CA TYR A 110 3.81 18.98 9.62
C TYR A 110 3.69 20.13 8.62
N GLY A 111 2.46 20.49 8.21
CA GLY A 111 2.21 21.54 7.24
C GLY A 111 2.76 21.22 5.84
N THR A 112 2.92 19.95 5.51
CA THR A 112 3.41 19.50 4.20
C THR A 112 2.25 19.23 3.27
N GLU A 113 2.30 19.81 2.07
CA GLU A 113 1.30 19.58 1.03
C GLU A 113 1.48 18.20 0.38
N TRP A 114 0.38 17.62 -0.06
CA TRP A 114 0.34 16.37 -0.80
C TRP A 114 -0.45 16.52 -2.10
N ASN A 115 -0.22 15.62 -3.06
CA ASN A 115 -0.79 15.72 -4.40
C ASN A 115 -2.30 15.41 -4.38
N ASN A 116 -3.11 16.46 -4.52
CA ASN A 116 -4.57 16.41 -4.56
C ASN A 116 -5.07 16.76 -5.97
N ASP A 117 -5.33 15.76 -6.80
CA ASP A 117 -5.71 15.92 -8.21
C ASP A 117 -7.19 15.76 -8.49
N ILE A 118 -8.03 15.43 -7.52
CA ILE A 118 -9.46 15.23 -7.75
C ILE A 118 -10.14 16.58 -8.10
N PRO A 119 -11.02 16.63 -9.11
CA PRO A 119 -11.70 17.86 -9.51
C PRO A 119 -12.96 18.15 -8.66
N LEU A 120 -12.93 17.82 -7.36
CA LEU A 120 -14.03 18.02 -6.41
C LEU A 120 -13.53 18.80 -5.20
N TYR A 121 -14.41 19.64 -4.63
CA TYR A 121 -14.17 20.33 -3.37
C TYR A 121 -15.48 20.55 -2.61
N PHE A 122 -15.40 20.85 -1.32
CA PHE A 122 -16.53 21.31 -0.52
C PHE A 122 -16.64 22.83 -0.54
N ASP A 123 -17.82 23.34 -0.82
CA ASP A 123 -18.12 24.77 -0.68
C ASP A 123 -18.28 25.17 0.81
N GLN A 124 -18.50 26.48 1.07
CA GLN A 124 -18.67 27.01 2.42
C GLN A 124 -19.90 26.45 3.16
N ASN A 125 -20.85 25.87 2.43
CA ASN A 125 -22.06 25.26 2.96
C ASN A 125 -21.91 23.75 3.18
N GLY A 126 -20.74 23.18 2.85
CA GLY A 126 -20.48 21.76 2.93
C GLY A 126 -21.00 20.93 1.75
N ASN A 127 -21.45 21.58 0.65
CA ASN A 127 -21.86 20.87 -0.55
C ASN A 127 -20.68 20.56 -1.46
N VAL A 128 -20.71 19.39 -2.08
CA VAL A 128 -19.68 19.01 -3.05
C VAL A 128 -19.90 19.73 -4.37
N GLN A 129 -18.84 20.34 -4.90
CA GLN A 129 -18.84 21.09 -6.16
C GLN A 129 -17.70 20.61 -7.06
N PHE A 130 -17.85 20.80 -8.36
CA PHE A 130 -16.75 20.64 -9.31
C PHE A 130 -15.83 21.85 -9.28
N MET A 131 -14.52 21.61 -9.38
CA MET A 131 -13.56 22.69 -9.57
C MET A 131 -13.73 23.30 -10.96
N ALA A 132 -13.70 24.63 -11.05
CA ALA A 132 -13.71 25.35 -12.31
C ALA A 132 -12.44 25.01 -13.12
N ASP A 133 -12.54 25.13 -14.44
CA ASP A 133 -11.43 24.92 -15.40
C ASP A 133 -10.79 23.52 -15.37
N ARG A 134 -11.51 22.51 -14.85
CA ARG A 134 -11.06 21.12 -14.74
C ARG A 134 -11.94 20.14 -15.56
N ASP A 135 -12.53 20.59 -16.68
CA ASP A 135 -13.48 19.79 -17.48
C ASP A 135 -12.92 18.45 -17.94
N ALA A 136 -11.66 18.40 -18.33
CA ALA A 136 -10.99 17.16 -18.73
C ALA A 136 -10.92 16.14 -17.58
N ASP A 137 -10.61 16.61 -16.38
CA ASP A 137 -10.53 15.79 -15.18
C ASP A 137 -11.92 15.34 -14.70
N ILE A 138 -12.92 16.22 -14.81
CA ILE A 138 -14.33 15.88 -14.51
C ILE A 138 -14.82 14.78 -15.48
N LYS A 139 -14.52 14.91 -16.76
CA LYS A 139 -14.84 13.91 -17.76
C LYS A 139 -14.13 12.58 -17.48
N TYR A 140 -12.86 12.63 -17.11
CA TYR A 140 -12.11 11.43 -16.70
C TYR A 140 -12.70 10.79 -15.45
N LEU A 141 -13.06 11.58 -14.42
CA LEU A 141 -13.69 11.11 -13.19
C LEU A 141 -14.98 10.33 -13.48
N LYS A 142 -15.84 10.85 -14.37
CA LYS A 142 -17.10 10.20 -14.79
C LYS A 142 -16.89 8.99 -15.71
N SER A 143 -15.72 8.84 -16.31
CA SER A 143 -15.43 7.80 -17.30
C SER A 143 -15.51 6.38 -16.74
N LYS A 144 -15.53 5.40 -17.65
CA LYS A 144 -15.47 3.96 -17.31
C LYS A 144 -14.24 3.57 -16.49
N ASN A 145 -13.17 4.33 -16.62
CA ASN A 145 -11.91 4.06 -15.90
C ASN A 145 -12.01 4.37 -14.40
N VAL A 146 -12.89 5.31 -14.01
CA VAL A 146 -13.05 5.72 -12.62
C VAL A 146 -14.43 5.37 -12.09
N LEU A 147 -15.51 6.09 -12.41
CA LEU A 147 -16.83 5.91 -11.78
C LEU A 147 -17.87 5.26 -12.69
N TYR A 148 -17.70 5.33 -14.00
CA TYR A 148 -18.69 4.85 -14.97
C TYR A 148 -20.06 5.52 -14.80
N LEU A 149 -20.07 6.83 -14.64
CA LEU A 149 -21.27 7.65 -14.54
C LEU A 149 -21.61 8.32 -15.88
N ASN A 150 -22.87 8.75 -16.02
CA ASN A 150 -23.29 9.52 -17.17
C ASN A 150 -22.72 10.95 -17.13
N GLU A 151 -22.74 11.62 -18.27
CA GLU A 151 -22.19 12.98 -18.42
C GLU A 151 -22.91 14.02 -17.53
N TYR A 152 -24.20 13.83 -17.27
CA TYR A 152 -25.02 14.74 -16.47
C TYR A 152 -24.93 14.50 -14.95
N ALA A 153 -24.15 13.53 -14.49
CA ALA A 153 -23.97 13.29 -13.07
C ALA A 153 -23.45 14.54 -12.35
N THR A 154 -24.05 14.88 -11.22
CA THR A 154 -23.65 16.03 -10.39
C THR A 154 -22.37 15.71 -9.62
N ALA A 155 -21.75 16.74 -9.02
CA ALA A 155 -20.61 16.57 -8.12
C ALA A 155 -20.95 15.65 -6.93
N GLN A 156 -22.17 15.81 -6.37
CA GLN A 156 -22.67 14.96 -5.30
C GLN A 156 -22.78 13.50 -5.75
N ASN A 157 -23.35 13.23 -6.93
CA ASN A 157 -23.42 11.86 -7.46
C ASN A 157 -22.03 11.23 -7.62
N CYS A 158 -21.04 12.02 -8.07
CA CYS A 158 -19.65 11.55 -8.17
C CYS A 158 -19.07 11.23 -6.80
N PHE A 159 -19.32 12.06 -5.80
CA PHE A 159 -18.82 11.84 -4.45
C PHE A 159 -19.46 10.62 -3.78
N ASP A 160 -20.77 10.44 -3.90
CA ASP A 160 -21.49 9.30 -3.35
C ASP A 160 -20.98 7.98 -3.98
N GLU A 161 -20.76 7.98 -5.30
CA GLU A 161 -20.20 6.82 -6.00
C GLU A 161 -18.73 6.56 -5.59
N LEU A 162 -17.94 7.60 -5.35
CA LEU A 162 -16.58 7.46 -4.80
C LEU A 162 -16.60 6.81 -3.41
N LYS A 163 -17.53 7.23 -2.53
CA LYS A 163 -17.68 6.65 -1.19
C LYS A 163 -17.98 5.15 -1.28
N THR A 164 -18.94 4.78 -2.10
CA THR A 164 -19.31 3.37 -2.30
C THR A 164 -18.17 2.56 -2.92
N LYS A 165 -17.57 3.09 -3.98
CA LYS A 165 -16.51 2.38 -4.72
C LYS A 165 -15.26 2.12 -3.91
N PHE A 166 -14.85 3.08 -3.09
CA PHE A 166 -13.64 2.99 -2.28
C PHE A 166 -13.93 2.64 -0.82
N LYS A 167 -15.17 2.26 -0.47
CA LYS A 167 -15.59 1.88 0.89
C LYS A 167 -15.24 2.97 1.91
N LEU A 168 -15.74 4.18 1.69
CA LEU A 168 -15.42 5.36 2.51
C LEU A 168 -16.54 5.76 3.46
N GLU A 169 -17.61 4.97 3.60
CA GLU A 169 -18.80 5.29 4.40
C GLU A 169 -18.49 5.51 5.88
N GLN A 170 -17.42 4.92 6.39
CA GLN A 170 -16.99 5.02 7.79
C GLN A 170 -16.21 6.30 8.11
N TYR A 171 -15.76 7.04 7.08
CA TYR A 171 -14.95 8.25 7.25
C TYR A 171 -15.82 9.50 7.23
N SER A 172 -15.32 10.59 7.85
CA SER A 172 -15.94 11.91 7.67
C SER A 172 -15.94 12.32 6.18
N ASP A 173 -16.89 13.15 5.75
CA ASP A 173 -16.94 13.57 4.34
C ASP A 173 -15.64 14.25 3.89
N SER A 174 -15.00 15.02 4.78
CA SER A 174 -13.69 15.62 4.53
C SER A 174 -12.59 14.57 4.29
N ASP A 175 -12.48 13.57 5.18
CA ASP A 175 -11.47 12.53 5.05
C ASP A 175 -11.79 11.60 3.88
N ALA A 176 -13.07 11.31 3.65
CA ALA A 176 -13.52 10.55 2.50
C ALA A 176 -13.10 11.19 1.18
N LEU A 177 -13.24 12.52 1.04
CA LEU A 177 -12.80 13.23 -0.16
C LEU A 177 -11.27 13.20 -0.31
N LYS A 178 -10.52 13.35 0.79
CA LYS A 178 -9.06 13.24 0.77
C LYS A 178 -8.59 11.85 0.32
N ILE A 179 -9.14 10.79 0.88
CA ILE A 179 -8.83 9.40 0.48
C ILE A 179 -9.22 9.17 -0.99
N ALA A 180 -10.43 9.61 -1.39
CA ALA A 180 -10.92 9.51 -2.75
C ALA A 180 -9.99 10.21 -3.75
N SER A 181 -9.42 11.36 -3.38
CA SER A 181 -8.46 12.09 -4.20
C SER A 181 -7.22 11.25 -4.48
N VAL A 182 -6.64 10.63 -3.46
CA VAL A 182 -5.47 9.76 -3.64
C VAL A 182 -5.82 8.56 -4.50
N CYS A 183 -6.96 7.90 -4.23
CA CYS A 183 -7.42 6.77 -5.04
C CYS A 183 -7.68 7.15 -6.50
N TYR A 184 -8.21 8.35 -6.76
CA TYR A 184 -8.38 8.91 -8.10
C TYR A 184 -7.02 9.14 -8.78
N SER A 185 -6.07 9.76 -8.07
CA SER A 185 -4.73 10.04 -8.58
C SER A 185 -3.96 8.75 -8.90
N LEU A 186 -4.07 7.72 -8.06
CA LEU A 186 -3.50 6.39 -8.33
C LEU A 186 -4.04 5.79 -9.63
N LYS A 187 -5.35 5.93 -9.89
CA LYS A 187 -5.97 5.45 -11.14
C LYS A 187 -5.55 6.30 -12.34
N LYS A 188 -5.55 7.63 -12.21
CA LYS A 188 -5.19 8.57 -13.26
C LYS A 188 -3.75 8.36 -13.73
N ASN A 189 -2.85 8.08 -12.79
CA ASN A 189 -1.43 7.85 -13.08
C ASN A 189 -1.10 6.38 -13.38
N ALA A 190 -2.08 5.52 -13.58
CA ALA A 190 -1.89 4.09 -13.85
C ALA A 190 -0.91 3.43 -12.86
N PHE A 191 -1.14 3.68 -11.56
CA PHE A 191 -0.30 3.13 -10.50
C PHE A 191 -0.22 1.61 -10.57
N ALA A 192 1.01 1.10 -10.57
CA ALA A 192 1.32 -0.31 -10.65
C ALA A 192 2.68 -0.60 -10.00
N THR A 193 3.04 -1.86 -9.89
CA THR A 193 4.37 -2.29 -9.40
C THR A 193 5.52 -1.68 -10.20
N SER A 194 5.33 -1.53 -11.52
CA SER A 194 6.31 -0.91 -12.43
C SER A 194 6.19 0.61 -12.53
N ASN A 195 5.13 1.19 -11.98
CA ASN A 195 4.86 2.63 -12.06
C ASN A 195 4.49 3.18 -10.68
N PRO A 196 5.48 3.54 -9.84
CA PRO A 196 5.25 4.11 -8.53
C PRO A 196 4.58 5.49 -8.64
N TYR A 197 3.83 5.88 -7.61
CA TYR A 197 3.14 7.16 -7.53
C TYR A 197 3.78 8.04 -6.47
N THR A 198 4.19 9.26 -6.85
CA THR A 198 4.68 10.27 -5.91
C THR A 198 3.48 10.92 -5.21
N PHE A 199 3.36 10.68 -3.92
CA PHE A 199 2.26 11.17 -3.11
C PHE A 199 2.49 12.60 -2.60
N ALA A 200 3.71 12.87 -2.12
CA ALA A 200 4.11 14.20 -1.67
C ALA A 200 5.57 14.47 -2.03
N ASP A 201 5.87 15.70 -2.40
CA ASP A 201 7.21 16.18 -2.70
C ASP A 201 7.67 17.20 -1.66
N ASN A 202 8.99 17.40 -1.59
CA ASN A 202 9.64 18.37 -0.72
C ASN A 202 9.31 18.18 0.78
N VAL A 203 9.26 16.93 1.20
CA VAL A 203 9.01 16.53 2.59
C VAL A 203 10.22 16.87 3.46
N SER A 204 10.00 17.36 4.67
CA SER A 204 11.10 17.69 5.60
C SER A 204 11.91 16.44 5.99
N VAL A 205 13.19 16.64 6.32
CA VAL A 205 14.06 15.54 6.76
C VAL A 205 13.57 14.90 8.06
N GLU A 206 12.97 15.73 8.94
CA GLU A 206 12.41 15.29 10.23
C GLU A 206 11.23 14.30 10.04
N LEU A 207 10.46 14.46 8.96
CA LEU A 207 9.36 13.56 8.63
C LEU A 207 9.87 12.28 7.91
N ALA A 208 11.04 12.35 7.28
CA ALA A 208 11.60 11.25 6.51
C ALA A 208 12.54 10.34 7.34
N SER A 209 12.83 10.69 8.60
CA SER A 209 13.70 9.95 9.52
C SER A 209 12.90 9.14 10.53
#